data_3d1aa1e9398c5d1898a326a74e82894d
#
_entry.id   3d1aa1e9398c5d1898a326a74e82894d
#
_cell.length_a   1.000
_cell.length_b   1.000
_cell.length_c   1.000
_cell.angle_alpha   90.00
_cell.angle_beta   90.00
_cell.angle_gamma   90.00
#
_symmetry.space_group_name_H-M   'P 1'
#
loop_
_entity.id
_entity.type
_entity.pdbx_description
1 polymer ?
#
loop_
_entity_poly.entity_id
_entity_poly.type
_entity_poly.pdbx_seq_one_letter_code
_entity_poly.pdbx_strand_id
1 'polypeptide(L)'
;KLSQALDFGAQTIQIQGDFDDCMRQVQNVCRELKLYLVNSLNPFRLEGQKTIMYRVLEGLGWQVPDWIIVPGGNLGNSSSFGKAFAELKQLGLIDRIPRLAVINAAGANTLYDLYEKQGVRWQGGQLNMKVIDDYYAQLNATGYRPHTLATAIEISRPVNLKKCLRALEICNGVVREVSDEEILEAKAVVGRYGLGCEPASAASLAGLKKLRAEQVIGADEKVVCILTGHQLKDPNITVTYHIENKGQYSNRPFEVENDISKVIEALQTASGSCCSGR
;
A
#
# COMPACT_ATOMS: atom_id res chain seq x y z
N LYS A 1 -10.04 -9.71 -7.40
CA LYS A 1 -10.82 -8.48 -7.77
C LYS A 1 -11.81 -8.76 -8.90
N LEU A 2 -11.38 -9.47 -9.96
CA LEU A 2 -12.25 -9.82 -11.10
C LEU A 2 -13.48 -10.64 -10.64
N SER A 3 -13.27 -11.72 -9.87
CA SER A 3 -14.34 -12.58 -9.35
C SER A 3 -15.41 -11.79 -8.58
N GLN A 4 -14.99 -10.84 -7.76
CA GLN A 4 -15.91 -10.00 -7.00
C GLN A 4 -16.74 -9.08 -7.91
N ALA A 5 -16.13 -8.48 -8.96
CA ALA A 5 -16.85 -7.64 -9.91
C ALA A 5 -17.89 -8.43 -10.69
N LEU A 6 -17.55 -9.65 -11.12
CA LEU A 6 -18.46 -10.56 -11.81
C LEU A 6 -19.62 -10.99 -10.91
N ASP A 7 -19.32 -11.37 -9.66
CA ASP A 7 -20.32 -11.83 -8.70
C ASP A 7 -21.33 -10.72 -8.34
N PHE A 8 -20.88 -9.46 -8.30
CA PHE A 8 -21.75 -8.30 -8.10
C PHE A 8 -22.54 -7.88 -9.37
N GLY A 9 -22.43 -8.64 -10.46
CA GLY A 9 -23.15 -8.38 -11.71
C GLY A 9 -22.64 -7.14 -12.48
N ALA A 10 -21.42 -6.69 -12.21
CA ALA A 10 -20.85 -5.57 -12.95
C ALA A 10 -20.50 -5.97 -14.38
N GLN A 11 -20.83 -5.11 -15.36
CA GLN A 11 -20.32 -5.26 -16.71
C GLN A 11 -18.80 -5.05 -16.70
N THR A 12 -18.05 -6.14 -16.81
CA THR A 12 -16.61 -6.15 -16.63
C THR A 12 -15.89 -6.29 -17.95
N ILE A 13 -15.03 -5.33 -18.28
CA ILE A 13 -14.21 -5.31 -19.49
C ILE A 13 -12.75 -5.47 -19.10
N GLN A 14 -12.08 -6.50 -19.60
CA GLN A 14 -10.65 -6.74 -19.42
C GLN A 14 -9.89 -6.15 -20.61
N ILE A 15 -9.00 -5.19 -20.31
CA ILE A 15 -8.11 -4.62 -21.32
C ILE A 15 -6.80 -5.46 -21.35
N GLN A 16 -6.37 -5.83 -22.54
CA GLN A 16 -5.05 -6.44 -22.75
C GLN A 16 -3.98 -5.34 -22.61
N GLY A 17 -3.26 -5.34 -21.50
CA GLY A 17 -2.27 -4.32 -21.16
C GLY A 17 -2.09 -4.20 -19.65
N ASP A 18 -1.45 -3.13 -19.24
CA ASP A 18 -1.22 -2.81 -17.84
C ASP A 18 -2.26 -1.81 -17.27
N PHE A 19 -2.03 -1.40 -16.02
CA PHE A 19 -2.90 -0.42 -15.36
C PHE A 19 -2.93 0.94 -16.08
N ASP A 20 -1.81 1.38 -16.62
CA ASP A 20 -1.72 2.67 -17.32
C ASP A 20 -2.49 2.63 -18.63
N ASP A 21 -2.50 1.49 -19.34
CA ASP A 21 -3.33 1.25 -20.51
C ASP A 21 -4.83 1.31 -20.16
N CYS A 22 -5.24 0.63 -19.08
CA CYS A 22 -6.61 0.70 -18.58
C CYS A 22 -7.02 2.14 -18.22
N MET A 23 -6.12 2.88 -17.55
CA MET A 23 -6.38 4.27 -17.14
C MET A 23 -6.59 5.19 -18.34
N ARG A 24 -5.81 4.99 -19.41
CA ARG A 24 -5.95 5.75 -20.66
C ARG A 24 -7.28 5.44 -21.36
N GLN A 25 -7.61 4.16 -21.48
CA GLN A 25 -8.84 3.74 -22.17
C GLN A 25 -10.11 4.17 -21.42
N VAL A 26 -10.15 4.02 -20.10
CA VAL A 26 -11.34 4.42 -19.33
C VAL A 26 -11.60 5.93 -19.44
N GLN A 27 -10.57 6.78 -19.51
CA GLN A 27 -10.74 8.20 -19.71
C GLN A 27 -11.33 8.52 -21.09
N ASN A 28 -10.86 7.82 -22.15
CA ASN A 28 -11.38 7.97 -23.51
C ASN A 28 -12.86 7.56 -23.58
N VAL A 29 -13.18 6.35 -23.09
CA VAL A 29 -14.55 5.84 -23.05
C VAL A 29 -15.49 6.77 -22.26
N CYS A 30 -15.05 7.24 -21.09
CA CYS A 30 -15.86 8.16 -20.29
C CYS A 30 -16.15 9.48 -21.03
N ARG A 31 -15.19 9.98 -21.82
CA ARG A 31 -15.36 11.20 -22.61
C ARG A 31 -16.33 10.99 -23.78
N GLU A 32 -16.17 9.89 -24.51
CA GLU A 32 -16.99 9.58 -25.67
C GLU A 32 -18.44 9.22 -25.31
N LEU A 33 -18.61 8.38 -24.30
CA LEU A 33 -19.93 7.92 -23.87
C LEU A 33 -20.56 8.78 -22.77
N LYS A 34 -19.89 9.86 -22.36
CA LYS A 34 -20.33 10.77 -21.28
C LYS A 34 -20.60 10.03 -19.97
N LEU A 35 -19.80 9.02 -19.66
CA LEU A 35 -19.90 8.25 -18.42
C LEU A 35 -19.21 8.99 -17.27
N TYR A 36 -19.79 8.90 -16.09
CA TYR A 36 -19.17 9.46 -14.88
C TYR A 36 -18.04 8.58 -14.38
N LEU A 37 -16.82 9.13 -14.37
CA LEU A 37 -15.61 8.40 -13.95
C LEU A 37 -15.49 8.37 -12.42
N VAL A 38 -15.60 7.17 -11.83
CA VAL A 38 -15.49 6.94 -10.38
C VAL A 38 -14.18 6.22 -10.05
N ASN A 39 -13.05 6.84 -10.32
CA ASN A 39 -11.73 6.27 -10.06
C ASN A 39 -10.79 7.25 -9.33
N SER A 40 -9.48 6.99 -9.35
CA SER A 40 -8.47 7.79 -8.64
C SER A 40 -8.31 9.23 -9.16
N LEU A 41 -8.86 9.57 -10.33
CA LEU A 41 -8.89 10.94 -10.88
C LEU A 41 -10.02 11.77 -10.29
N ASN A 42 -11.09 11.11 -9.81
CA ASN A 42 -12.27 11.81 -9.32
C ASN A 42 -11.96 12.55 -8.00
N PRO A 43 -12.11 13.87 -7.93
CA PRO A 43 -11.79 14.65 -6.74
C PRO A 43 -12.70 14.31 -5.55
N PHE A 44 -13.96 13.97 -5.77
CA PHE A 44 -14.88 13.57 -4.70
C PHE A 44 -14.45 12.26 -4.03
N ARG A 45 -13.81 11.36 -4.79
CA ARG A 45 -13.22 10.17 -4.20
C ARG A 45 -12.11 10.51 -3.21
N LEU A 46 -11.24 11.47 -3.55
CA LEU A 46 -10.18 11.93 -2.64
C LEU A 46 -10.77 12.59 -1.39
N GLU A 47 -11.84 13.36 -1.52
CA GLU A 47 -12.56 13.91 -0.37
C GLU A 47 -13.11 12.81 0.55
N GLY A 48 -13.70 11.76 -0.02
CA GLY A 48 -14.16 10.60 0.75
C GLY A 48 -13.01 9.86 1.44
N GLN A 49 -11.84 9.75 0.82
CA GLN A 49 -10.68 9.06 1.42
C GLN A 49 -10.11 9.78 2.66
N LYS A 50 -10.36 11.06 2.85
CA LYS A 50 -10.01 11.78 4.10
C LYS A 50 -10.61 11.15 5.34
N THR A 51 -11.79 10.53 5.21
CA THR A 51 -12.49 9.88 6.32
C THR A 51 -11.69 8.76 6.98
N ILE A 52 -10.72 8.17 6.29
CA ILE A 52 -9.80 7.19 6.87
C ILE A 52 -9.06 7.82 8.05
N MET A 53 -8.57 9.05 7.90
CA MET A 53 -7.85 9.74 8.98
C MET A 53 -8.77 10.16 10.11
N TYR A 54 -10.02 10.51 9.82
CA TYR A 54 -11.01 10.79 10.86
C TYR A 54 -11.28 9.54 11.71
N ARG A 55 -11.43 8.37 11.06
CA ARG A 55 -11.60 7.10 11.79
C ARG A 55 -10.36 6.70 12.59
N VAL A 56 -9.16 6.98 12.08
CA VAL A 56 -7.91 6.77 12.83
C VAL A 56 -7.88 7.65 14.08
N LEU A 57 -8.16 8.94 13.95
CA LEU A 57 -8.19 9.86 15.09
C LEU A 57 -9.28 9.52 16.10
N GLU A 58 -10.48 9.17 15.63
CA GLU A 58 -11.57 8.70 16.50
C GLU A 58 -11.13 7.46 17.30
N GLY A 59 -10.55 6.46 16.65
CA GLY A 59 -10.03 5.26 17.31
C GLY A 59 -8.88 5.51 18.30
N LEU A 60 -8.16 6.61 18.13
CA LEU A 60 -7.09 7.06 19.04
C LEU A 60 -7.56 8.09 20.08
N GLY A 61 -8.88 8.30 20.22
CA GLY A 61 -9.42 9.33 21.12
C GLY A 61 -8.94 10.74 20.77
N TRP A 62 -8.80 11.05 19.49
CA TRP A 62 -8.31 12.31 18.94
C TRP A 62 -6.83 12.61 19.27
N GLN A 63 -6.08 11.64 19.79
CA GLN A 63 -4.64 11.78 19.94
C GLN A 63 -3.94 11.57 18.59
N VAL A 64 -3.24 12.58 18.12
CA VAL A 64 -2.50 12.51 16.85
C VAL A 64 -1.29 11.58 17.02
N PRO A 65 -1.15 10.52 16.21
CA PRO A 65 0.04 9.67 16.24
C PRO A 65 1.27 10.43 15.73
N ASP A 66 2.47 9.88 15.94
CA ASP A 66 3.68 10.49 15.39
C ASP A 66 3.82 10.22 13.91
N TRP A 67 3.40 9.03 13.46
CA TRP A 67 3.52 8.61 12.08
C TRP A 67 2.25 7.94 11.55
N ILE A 68 1.96 8.23 10.28
CA ILE A 68 1.05 7.46 9.43
C ILE A 68 1.88 6.83 8.31
N ILE A 69 1.80 5.52 8.16
CA ILE A 69 2.48 4.77 7.09
C ILE A 69 1.45 4.19 6.14
N VAL A 70 1.61 4.44 4.84
CA VAL A 70 0.63 4.08 3.82
C VAL A 70 1.30 3.53 2.57
N PRO A 71 0.73 2.50 1.90
CA PRO A 71 1.22 2.02 0.61
C PRO A 71 1.11 3.08 -0.49
N GLY A 72 2.12 3.14 -1.35
CA GLY A 72 2.22 4.10 -2.46
C GLY A 72 1.95 3.48 -3.82
N GLY A 73 0.71 3.51 -4.28
CA GLY A 73 0.31 3.17 -5.66
C GLY A 73 -0.10 4.43 -6.43
N ASN A 74 -1.41 4.63 -6.68
CA ASN A 74 -1.95 5.86 -7.31
C ASN A 74 -1.88 7.12 -6.43
N LEU A 75 -1.42 6.98 -5.20
CA LEU A 75 -1.16 8.05 -4.24
C LEU A 75 -2.42 8.84 -3.80
N GLY A 76 -3.60 8.29 -4.02
CA GLY A 76 -4.86 8.91 -3.61
C GLY A 76 -4.98 9.02 -2.09
N ASN A 77 -4.70 7.93 -1.36
CA ASN A 77 -4.74 7.91 0.11
C ASN A 77 -3.75 8.89 0.71
N SER A 78 -2.47 8.83 0.34
CA SER A 78 -1.44 9.74 0.85
C SER A 78 -1.79 11.21 0.60
N SER A 79 -2.32 11.52 -0.60
CA SER A 79 -2.79 12.87 -0.94
C SER A 79 -3.92 13.33 -0.03
N SER A 80 -4.90 12.45 0.20
CA SER A 80 -6.08 12.73 1.03
C SER A 80 -5.73 12.88 2.50
N PHE A 81 -4.78 12.11 2.99
CA PHE A 81 -4.33 12.16 4.39
C PHE A 81 -3.66 13.50 4.72
N GLY A 82 -2.73 13.95 3.87
CA GLY A 82 -2.13 15.27 4.05
C GLY A 82 -3.15 16.40 4.00
N LYS A 83 -4.14 16.31 3.09
CA LYS A 83 -5.24 17.27 3.03
C LYS A 83 -6.10 17.23 4.31
N ALA A 84 -6.47 16.04 4.78
CA ALA A 84 -7.25 15.88 6.00
C ALA A 84 -6.57 16.53 7.21
N PHE A 85 -5.28 16.26 7.43
CA PHE A 85 -4.54 16.83 8.54
C PHE A 85 -4.36 18.35 8.42
N ALA A 86 -4.14 18.88 7.22
CA ALA A 86 -4.09 20.32 7.01
C ALA A 86 -5.40 21.01 7.39
N GLU A 87 -6.53 20.46 6.95
CA GLU A 87 -7.87 20.98 7.27
C GLU A 87 -8.19 20.88 8.77
N LEU A 88 -7.94 19.72 9.38
CA LEU A 88 -8.18 19.52 10.82
C LEU A 88 -7.33 20.47 11.68
N LYS A 89 -6.07 20.70 11.28
CA LYS A 89 -5.19 21.66 11.95
C LYS A 89 -5.71 23.09 11.80
N GLN A 90 -6.15 23.46 10.59
CA GLN A 90 -6.71 24.79 10.32
C GLN A 90 -8.00 25.04 11.12
N LEU A 91 -8.83 24.00 11.30
CA LEU A 91 -10.05 24.05 12.09
C LEU A 91 -9.80 24.00 13.63
N GLY A 92 -8.56 23.82 14.07
CA GLY A 92 -8.23 23.72 15.48
C GLY A 92 -8.67 22.42 16.16
N LEU A 93 -9.00 21.39 15.35
CA LEU A 93 -9.44 20.08 15.87
C LEU A 93 -8.27 19.18 16.27
N ILE A 94 -7.07 19.48 15.81
CA ILE A 94 -5.82 18.84 16.21
C ILE A 94 -4.75 19.91 16.45
N ASP A 95 -3.82 19.63 17.36
CA ASP A 95 -2.73 20.54 17.75
C ASP A 95 -1.46 20.37 16.89
N ARG A 96 -1.27 19.21 16.28
CA ARG A 96 -0.12 18.88 15.42
C ARG A 96 -0.50 18.04 14.22
N ILE A 97 0.36 17.98 13.22
CA ILE A 97 0.21 17.11 12.02
C ILE A 97 1.19 15.95 12.19
N PRO A 98 0.75 14.69 11.98
CA PRO A 98 1.65 13.54 12.02
C PRO A 98 2.60 13.54 10.82
N ARG A 99 3.74 12.88 10.93
CA ARG A 99 4.60 12.60 9.79
C ARG A 99 3.99 11.50 8.91
N LEU A 100 4.19 11.61 7.60
CA LEU A 100 3.66 10.67 6.63
C LEU A 100 4.79 9.88 5.97
N ALA A 101 4.73 8.55 6.03
CA ALA A 101 5.60 7.70 5.25
C ALA A 101 4.82 7.02 4.13
N VAL A 102 5.27 7.18 2.88
CA VAL A 102 4.68 6.55 1.70
C VAL A 102 5.62 5.46 1.21
N ILE A 103 5.11 4.23 1.10
CA ILE A 103 5.92 3.05 0.82
C ILE A 103 5.56 2.48 -0.56
N ASN A 104 6.52 2.52 -1.49
CA ASN A 104 6.41 1.85 -2.79
C ASN A 104 6.86 0.39 -2.71
N ALA A 105 6.40 -0.44 -3.64
CA ALA A 105 7.08 -1.69 -3.98
C ALA A 105 8.29 -1.38 -4.87
N ALA A 106 9.43 -2.05 -4.67
CA ALA A 106 10.66 -1.80 -5.42
C ALA A 106 10.50 -1.96 -6.94
N GLY A 107 9.62 -2.88 -7.38
CA GLY A 107 9.30 -3.06 -8.80
C GLY A 107 8.29 -2.05 -9.38
N ALA A 108 7.79 -1.09 -8.56
CA ALA A 108 6.85 -0.05 -8.97
C ALA A 108 7.06 1.22 -8.12
N ASN A 109 8.25 1.80 -8.19
CA ASN A 109 8.79 2.74 -7.21
C ASN A 109 8.89 4.20 -7.70
N THR A 110 8.09 4.62 -8.67
CA THR A 110 8.16 5.95 -9.30
C THR A 110 8.23 7.10 -8.30
N LEU A 111 7.41 7.07 -7.21
CA LEU A 111 7.46 8.14 -6.22
C LEU A 111 8.80 8.13 -5.47
N TYR A 112 9.33 6.96 -5.12
CA TYR A 112 10.63 6.83 -4.45
C TYR A 112 11.76 7.37 -5.34
N ASP A 113 11.80 6.98 -6.60
CA ASP A 113 12.83 7.46 -7.54
C ASP A 113 12.78 8.98 -7.70
N LEU A 114 11.59 9.54 -7.93
CA LEU A 114 11.43 10.99 -8.07
C LEU A 114 11.76 11.75 -6.78
N TYR A 115 11.27 11.25 -5.64
CA TYR A 115 11.42 11.95 -4.35
C TYR A 115 12.82 11.78 -3.75
N GLU A 116 13.32 10.54 -3.64
CA GLU A 116 14.58 10.26 -2.94
C GLU A 116 15.81 10.36 -3.86
N LYS A 117 15.72 9.84 -5.11
CA LYS A 117 16.88 9.83 -6.00
C LYS A 117 17.02 11.12 -6.81
N GLN A 118 15.91 11.75 -7.22
CA GLN A 118 15.94 12.96 -8.06
C GLN A 118 15.57 14.23 -7.30
N GLY A 119 15.27 14.14 -6.02
CA GLY A 119 15.03 15.30 -5.15
C GLY A 119 13.77 16.10 -5.48
N VAL A 120 12.78 15.51 -6.18
CA VAL A 120 11.54 16.19 -6.52
C VAL A 120 10.74 16.48 -5.25
N ARG A 121 10.42 17.75 -5.02
CA ARG A 121 9.67 18.24 -3.86
C ARG A 121 8.57 19.20 -4.30
N TRP A 122 7.56 19.39 -3.43
CA TRP A 122 6.44 20.29 -3.73
C TRP A 122 6.86 21.78 -3.75
N GLN A 123 7.66 22.22 -2.79
CA GLN A 123 8.22 23.57 -2.68
C GLN A 123 7.16 24.67 -2.85
N GLY A 124 6.07 24.57 -2.09
CA GLY A 124 4.97 25.53 -2.18
C GLY A 124 4.26 25.58 -3.55
N GLY A 125 4.38 24.53 -4.36
CA GLY A 125 3.81 24.46 -5.73
C GLY A 125 4.82 24.67 -6.84
N GLN A 126 6.07 25.01 -6.55
CA GLN A 126 7.16 25.19 -7.52
C GLN A 126 7.82 23.87 -7.90
N LEU A 127 7.01 22.95 -8.42
CA LEU A 127 7.49 21.62 -8.87
C LEU A 127 8.42 21.73 -10.08
N ASN A 128 9.54 21.03 -10.02
CA ASN A 128 10.39 20.84 -11.20
C ASN A 128 9.72 19.82 -12.16
N MET A 129 8.80 20.33 -12.99
CA MET A 129 8.06 19.52 -13.94
C MET A 129 8.96 18.87 -14.98
N LYS A 130 10.08 19.54 -15.36
CA LYS A 130 11.03 18.99 -16.34
C LYS A 130 11.62 17.65 -15.87
N VAL A 131 12.00 17.54 -14.61
CA VAL A 131 12.52 16.27 -14.04
C VAL A 131 11.48 15.17 -14.12
N ILE A 132 10.22 15.48 -13.81
CA ILE A 132 9.12 14.50 -13.88
C ILE A 132 8.86 14.06 -15.32
N ASP A 133 8.83 15.00 -16.25
CA ASP A 133 8.59 14.73 -17.68
C ASP A 133 9.74 13.93 -18.30
N ASP A 134 10.99 14.29 -17.98
CA ASP A 134 12.20 13.55 -18.41
C ASP A 134 12.19 12.12 -17.85
N TYR A 135 11.80 11.92 -16.58
CA TYR A 135 11.66 10.59 -15.98
C TYR A 135 10.62 9.74 -16.73
N TYR A 136 9.44 10.29 -17.02
CA TYR A 136 8.42 9.58 -17.77
C TYR A 136 8.83 9.31 -19.24
N ALA A 137 9.58 10.23 -19.84
CA ALA A 137 10.15 10.01 -21.19
C ALA A 137 11.13 8.83 -21.17
N GLN A 138 11.97 8.72 -20.15
CA GLN A 138 12.88 7.59 -19.96
C GLN A 138 12.13 6.26 -19.80
N LEU A 139 11.06 6.23 -18.97
CA LEU A 139 10.23 5.02 -18.83
C LEU A 139 9.64 4.57 -20.17
N ASN A 140 9.20 5.53 -21.01
CA ASN A 140 8.71 5.22 -22.37
C ASN A 140 9.81 4.67 -23.27
N ALA A 141 10.98 5.32 -23.29
CA ALA A 141 12.10 4.95 -24.15
C ALA A 141 12.64 3.55 -23.83
N THR A 142 12.61 3.17 -22.55
CA THR A 142 13.06 1.84 -22.09
C THR A 142 12.00 0.76 -22.18
N GLY A 143 10.75 1.12 -22.48
CA GLY A 143 9.61 0.19 -22.42
C GLY A 143 9.34 -0.36 -21.01
N TYR A 144 9.72 0.39 -19.97
CA TYR A 144 9.55 -0.04 -18.58
C TYR A 144 8.10 -0.42 -18.27
N ARG A 145 7.91 -1.57 -17.66
CA ARG A 145 6.65 -2.02 -17.09
C ARG A 145 6.84 -2.30 -15.60
N PRO A 146 6.00 -1.75 -14.74
CA PRO A 146 6.08 -2.05 -13.32
C PRO A 146 5.77 -3.53 -13.09
N HIS A 147 6.44 -4.15 -12.12
CA HIS A 147 6.17 -5.53 -11.75
C HIS A 147 6.38 -5.74 -10.25
N THR A 148 5.31 -6.15 -9.56
CA THR A 148 5.33 -6.55 -8.15
C THR A 148 4.16 -7.48 -7.86
N LEU A 149 4.34 -8.41 -6.93
CA LEU A 149 3.22 -9.23 -6.44
C LEU A 149 2.17 -8.40 -5.68
N ALA A 150 2.52 -7.20 -5.24
CA ALA A 150 1.60 -6.25 -4.62
C ALA A 150 0.78 -5.48 -5.69
N THR A 151 -0.02 -6.20 -6.48
CA THR A 151 -0.70 -5.71 -7.69
C THR A 151 -1.51 -4.43 -7.52
N ALA A 152 -1.99 -4.11 -6.31
CA ALA A 152 -2.75 -2.89 -6.06
C ALA A 152 -1.88 -1.62 -6.03
N ILE A 153 -0.54 -1.76 -5.92
CA ILE A 153 0.43 -0.68 -6.01
C ILE A 153 1.40 -0.83 -7.20
N GLU A 154 1.12 -1.74 -8.13
CA GLU A 154 1.85 -1.94 -9.39
C GLU A 154 1.53 -0.83 -10.40
N ILE A 155 2.04 0.38 -10.14
CA ILE A 155 1.68 1.58 -10.87
C ILE A 155 2.95 2.38 -11.20
N SER A 156 3.19 2.62 -12.49
CA SER A 156 4.34 3.43 -12.95
C SER A 156 4.01 4.93 -13.05
N ARG A 157 2.72 5.27 -13.23
CA ARG A 157 2.29 6.66 -13.43
C ARG A 157 1.19 7.06 -12.44
N PRO A 158 1.57 7.33 -11.17
CA PRO A 158 0.59 7.66 -10.15
C PRO A 158 -0.13 8.97 -10.47
N VAL A 159 -1.45 8.89 -10.68
CA VAL A 159 -2.28 10.04 -11.08
C VAL A 159 -2.33 11.17 -10.04
N ASN A 160 -2.05 10.86 -8.78
CA ASN A 160 -2.06 11.83 -7.69
C ASN A 160 -0.65 12.26 -7.22
N LEU A 161 0.38 12.09 -8.07
CA LEU A 161 1.77 12.39 -7.72
C LEU A 161 1.94 13.81 -7.12
N LYS A 162 1.48 14.84 -7.83
CA LYS A 162 1.60 16.23 -7.37
C LYS A 162 0.91 16.48 -6.03
N LYS A 163 -0.28 15.89 -5.83
CA LYS A 163 -1.03 16.02 -4.58
C LYS A 163 -0.34 15.27 -3.43
N CYS A 164 0.30 14.14 -3.71
CA CYS A 164 1.09 13.40 -2.74
C CYS A 164 2.35 14.17 -2.33
N LEU A 165 3.07 14.78 -3.28
CA LEU A 165 4.23 15.64 -2.97
C LEU A 165 3.85 16.80 -2.06
N ARG A 166 2.68 17.41 -2.29
CA ARG A 166 2.13 18.42 -1.37
C ARG A 166 1.83 17.83 0.02
N ALA A 167 1.25 16.64 0.08
CA ALA A 167 0.96 15.97 1.35
C ALA A 167 2.25 15.64 2.13
N LEU A 168 3.29 15.19 1.43
CA LEU A 168 4.61 14.93 2.02
C LEU A 168 5.24 16.19 2.60
N GLU A 169 5.11 17.35 1.92
CA GLU A 169 5.56 18.63 2.48
C GLU A 169 4.77 19.03 3.72
N ILE A 170 3.44 18.97 3.68
CA ILE A 170 2.56 19.29 4.82
C ILE A 170 2.87 18.43 6.04
N CYS A 171 3.12 17.14 5.83
CA CYS A 171 3.32 16.15 6.89
C CYS A 171 4.81 15.92 7.23
N ASN A 172 5.75 16.72 6.75
CA ASN A 172 7.19 16.46 6.88
C ASN A 172 7.52 14.97 6.61
N GLY A 173 7.03 14.48 5.46
CA GLY A 173 6.99 13.07 5.14
C GLY A 173 8.27 12.52 4.54
N VAL A 174 8.30 11.20 4.41
CA VAL A 174 9.38 10.44 3.79
C VAL A 174 8.81 9.41 2.81
N VAL A 175 9.63 8.97 1.88
CA VAL A 175 9.28 7.91 0.93
C VAL A 175 10.30 6.79 1.05
N ARG A 176 9.85 5.55 1.04
CA ARG A 176 10.73 4.36 0.99
C ARG A 176 10.16 3.35 0.00
N GLU A 177 11.03 2.44 -0.42
CA GLU A 177 10.63 1.26 -1.17
C GLU A 177 10.95 -0.01 -0.39
N VAL A 178 10.17 -1.06 -0.64
CA VAL A 178 10.33 -2.39 -0.04
C VAL A 178 10.26 -3.46 -1.11
N SER A 179 10.97 -4.57 -0.92
CA SER A 179 10.94 -5.70 -1.85
C SER A 179 9.67 -6.52 -1.69
N ASP A 180 9.40 -7.38 -2.67
CA ASP A 180 8.28 -8.33 -2.61
C ASP A 180 8.42 -9.31 -1.45
N GLU A 181 9.66 -9.71 -1.11
CA GLU A 181 9.95 -10.57 0.04
C GLU A 181 9.63 -9.86 1.36
N GLU A 182 10.05 -8.59 1.52
CA GLU A 182 9.74 -7.77 2.69
C GLU A 182 8.23 -7.61 2.87
N ILE A 183 7.49 -7.43 1.76
CA ILE A 183 6.02 -7.34 1.74
C ILE A 183 5.39 -8.66 2.20
N LEU A 184 5.85 -9.81 1.68
CA LEU A 184 5.30 -11.12 2.04
C LEU A 184 5.55 -11.48 3.50
N GLU A 185 6.74 -11.21 4.01
CA GLU A 185 7.05 -11.40 5.43
C GLU A 185 6.17 -10.52 6.33
N ALA A 186 6.04 -9.25 5.97
CA ALA A 186 5.17 -8.32 6.71
C ALA A 186 3.71 -8.78 6.68
N LYS A 187 3.23 -9.28 5.53
CA LYS A 187 1.88 -9.84 5.39
C LYS A 187 1.68 -11.05 6.31
N ALA A 188 2.65 -11.96 6.39
CA ALA A 188 2.58 -13.11 7.25
C ALA A 188 2.56 -12.72 8.74
N VAL A 189 3.33 -11.70 9.13
CA VAL A 189 3.28 -11.12 10.48
C VAL A 189 1.88 -10.58 10.80
N VAL A 190 1.29 -9.78 9.91
CA VAL A 190 -0.09 -9.26 10.07
C VAL A 190 -1.07 -10.42 10.27
N GLY A 191 -0.95 -11.49 9.46
CA GLY A 191 -1.79 -12.68 9.54
C GLY A 191 -1.72 -13.39 10.91
N ARG A 192 -0.52 -13.48 11.50
CA ARG A 192 -0.31 -14.11 12.83
C ARG A 192 -1.02 -13.37 13.98
N TYR A 193 -1.31 -12.08 13.80
CA TYR A 193 -2.10 -11.29 14.75
C TYR A 193 -3.62 -11.31 14.46
N GLY A 194 -4.07 -12.21 13.59
CA GLY A 194 -5.49 -12.37 13.26
C GLY A 194 -6.04 -11.31 12.31
N LEU A 195 -5.18 -10.47 11.73
CA LEU A 195 -5.56 -9.46 10.75
C LEU A 195 -5.20 -9.95 9.35
N GLY A 196 -6.16 -9.96 8.43
CA GLY A 196 -5.94 -10.38 7.04
C GLY A 196 -5.84 -9.20 6.09
N CYS A 197 -4.72 -9.06 5.38
CA CYS A 197 -4.57 -8.00 4.38
C CYS A 197 -4.02 -8.50 3.03
N GLU A 198 -4.29 -7.75 1.96
CA GLU A 198 -3.66 -7.98 0.65
C GLU A 198 -2.16 -7.60 0.69
N PRO A 199 -1.31 -8.10 -0.22
CA PRO A 199 0.12 -7.80 -0.23
C PRO A 199 0.44 -6.30 -0.21
N ALA A 200 -0.24 -5.52 -1.05
CA ALA A 200 -0.06 -4.08 -1.11
C ALA A 200 -0.22 -3.38 0.25
N SER A 201 -1.17 -3.84 1.07
CA SER A 201 -1.39 -3.30 2.43
C SER A 201 -0.22 -3.56 3.36
N ALA A 202 0.39 -4.74 3.25
CA ALA A 202 1.53 -5.13 4.08
C ALA A 202 2.79 -4.30 3.82
N ALA A 203 2.88 -3.61 2.67
CA ALA A 203 3.96 -2.67 2.39
C ALA A 203 4.10 -1.60 3.49
N SER A 204 2.99 -1.19 4.14
CA SER A 204 3.06 -0.24 5.26
C SER A 204 3.84 -0.80 6.46
N LEU A 205 3.61 -2.07 6.83
CA LEU A 205 4.36 -2.71 7.92
C LEU A 205 5.83 -3.02 7.51
N ALA A 206 6.07 -3.43 6.27
CA ALA A 206 7.42 -3.61 5.73
C ALA A 206 8.20 -2.29 5.79
N GLY A 207 7.57 -1.18 5.38
CA GLY A 207 8.14 0.16 5.48
C GLY A 207 8.40 0.60 6.92
N LEU A 208 7.52 0.25 7.87
CA LEU A 208 7.78 0.49 9.29
C LEU A 208 9.04 -0.23 9.75
N LYS A 209 9.19 -1.53 9.43
CA LYS A 209 10.40 -2.29 9.79
C LYS A 209 11.65 -1.63 9.25
N LYS A 210 11.63 -1.18 7.98
CA LYS A 210 12.74 -0.49 7.32
C LYS A 210 13.07 0.84 8.00
N LEU A 211 12.07 1.70 8.22
CA LEU A 211 12.24 3.01 8.86
C LEU A 211 12.73 2.90 10.32
N ARG A 212 12.36 1.82 11.01
CA ARG A 212 12.90 1.49 12.35
C ARG A 212 14.38 1.09 12.28
N ALA A 213 14.74 0.24 11.33
CA ALA A 213 16.14 -0.18 11.13
C ALA A 213 17.03 1.00 10.74
N GLU A 214 16.50 1.94 9.95
CA GLU A 214 17.16 3.19 9.57
C GLU A 214 17.18 4.26 10.69
N GLN A 215 16.58 4.01 11.86
CA GLN A 215 16.43 4.96 12.98
C GLN A 215 15.68 6.25 12.62
N VAL A 216 14.88 6.25 11.55
CA VAL A 216 14.00 7.36 11.16
C VAL A 216 12.79 7.45 12.07
N ILE A 217 12.30 6.31 12.55
CA ILE A 217 11.22 6.19 13.53
C ILE A 217 11.80 5.73 14.87
N GLY A 218 11.58 6.51 15.91
CA GLY A 218 12.04 6.24 17.27
C GLY A 218 11.28 5.09 17.96
N ALA A 219 11.86 4.52 19.05
CA ALA A 219 11.27 3.37 19.75
C ALA A 219 9.91 3.71 20.38
N ASP A 220 9.78 4.91 20.89
CA ASP A 220 8.62 5.37 21.67
C ASP A 220 7.58 6.10 20.81
N GLU A 221 7.82 6.25 19.49
CA GLU A 221 6.90 6.92 18.59
C GLU A 221 5.66 6.06 18.29
N LYS A 222 4.50 6.68 18.36
CA LYS A 222 3.22 6.06 18.03
C LYS A 222 3.03 6.03 16.51
N VAL A 223 2.95 4.83 15.95
CA VAL A 223 2.86 4.62 14.49
C VAL A 223 1.54 3.95 14.13
N VAL A 224 0.90 4.45 13.08
CA VAL A 224 -0.29 3.81 12.47
C VAL A 224 0.05 3.35 11.07
N CYS A 225 0.00 2.04 10.83
CA CYS A 225 0.12 1.42 9.52
C CYS A 225 -1.26 1.22 8.90
N ILE A 226 -1.48 1.76 7.71
CA ILE A 226 -2.78 1.65 7.02
C ILE A 226 -2.83 0.34 6.22
N LEU A 227 -3.70 -0.57 6.64
CA LEU A 227 -4.01 -1.79 5.91
C LEU A 227 -5.21 -1.55 4.98
N THR A 228 -4.94 -1.34 3.70
CA THR A 228 -5.90 -0.80 2.72
C THR A 228 -6.87 -1.82 2.16
N GLY A 229 -6.48 -3.08 2.04
CA GLY A 229 -7.27 -4.12 1.41
C GLY A 229 -7.29 -5.44 2.17
N HIS A 230 -8.41 -6.16 2.05
CA HIS A 230 -8.62 -7.45 2.70
C HIS A 230 -7.85 -8.58 2.01
N GLN A 231 -7.43 -9.62 2.76
CA GLN A 231 -6.68 -10.77 2.25
C GLN A 231 -7.37 -11.55 1.11
N LEU A 232 -8.70 -11.57 1.08
CA LEU A 232 -9.46 -12.26 0.03
C LEU A 232 -9.38 -11.58 -1.35
N LYS A 233 -8.76 -10.41 -1.45
CA LYS A 233 -8.49 -9.79 -2.75
C LYS A 233 -7.39 -10.50 -3.53
N ASP A 234 -6.51 -11.21 -2.83
CA ASP A 234 -5.40 -11.95 -3.41
C ASP A 234 -5.06 -13.21 -2.58
N PRO A 235 -5.98 -14.20 -2.51
CA PRO A 235 -5.82 -15.36 -1.64
C PRO A 235 -4.69 -16.29 -2.08
N ASN A 236 -4.39 -16.37 -3.38
CA ASN A 236 -3.38 -17.30 -3.92
C ASN A 236 -1.99 -16.97 -3.36
N ILE A 237 -1.64 -15.71 -3.22
CA ILE A 237 -0.36 -15.27 -2.65
C ILE A 237 -0.18 -15.79 -1.22
N THR A 238 -1.25 -15.85 -0.42
CA THR A 238 -1.20 -16.42 0.92
C THR A 238 -0.87 -17.91 0.87
N VAL A 239 -1.55 -18.63 -0.01
CA VAL A 239 -1.32 -20.09 -0.18
C VAL A 239 0.12 -20.35 -0.64
N THR A 240 0.57 -19.67 -1.69
CA THR A 240 1.94 -19.81 -2.22
C THR A 240 3.00 -19.52 -1.15
N TYR A 241 2.85 -18.45 -0.38
CA TYR A 241 3.79 -18.10 0.69
C TYR A 241 3.90 -19.22 1.76
N HIS A 242 2.76 -19.73 2.22
CA HIS A 242 2.76 -20.72 3.30
C HIS A 242 3.12 -22.13 2.85
N ILE A 243 2.77 -22.52 1.62
CA ILE A 243 3.02 -23.87 1.10
C ILE A 243 4.37 -23.99 0.39
N GLU A 244 4.68 -23.04 -0.52
CA GLU A 244 5.82 -23.13 -1.42
C GLU A 244 7.05 -22.37 -0.91
N ASN A 245 6.84 -21.26 -0.22
CA ASN A 245 7.92 -20.42 0.29
C ASN A 245 8.42 -20.94 1.65
N LYS A 246 9.75 -20.93 1.84
CA LYS A 246 10.41 -21.28 3.11
C LYS A 246 10.68 -20.04 3.98
N GLY A 247 9.89 -18.99 3.81
CA GLY A 247 10.02 -17.77 4.60
C GLY A 247 9.88 -18.01 6.10
N GLN A 248 10.46 -17.15 6.90
CA GLN A 248 10.52 -17.25 8.37
C GLN A 248 9.15 -17.47 9.03
N TYR A 249 8.08 -16.96 8.44
CA TYR A 249 6.73 -17.02 8.98
C TYR A 249 5.82 -17.98 8.20
N SER A 250 6.38 -18.84 7.34
CA SER A 250 5.57 -19.83 6.62
C SER A 250 4.94 -20.84 7.60
N ASN A 251 3.73 -21.24 7.30
CA ASN A 251 2.94 -22.17 8.10
C ASN A 251 2.34 -23.23 7.17
N ARG A 252 3.06 -24.34 6.98
CA ARG A 252 2.64 -25.41 6.08
C ARG A 252 1.60 -26.31 6.75
N PRO A 253 0.59 -26.77 6.00
CA PRO A 253 -0.30 -27.81 6.49
C PRO A 253 0.46 -29.12 6.67
N PHE A 254 0.04 -29.92 7.64
CA PHE A 254 0.50 -31.29 7.81
C PHE A 254 -0.47 -32.22 7.06
N GLU A 255 0.03 -32.98 6.12
CA GLU A 255 -0.74 -34.03 5.46
C GLU A 255 -0.54 -35.32 6.22
N VAL A 256 -1.62 -35.93 6.71
CA VAL A 256 -1.64 -37.17 7.45
C VAL A 256 -2.72 -38.09 6.88
N GLU A 257 -2.50 -39.40 7.02
CA GLU A 257 -3.51 -40.40 6.71
C GLU A 257 -4.77 -40.21 7.58
N ASN A 258 -5.93 -40.65 7.09
CA ASN A 258 -7.21 -40.56 7.83
C ASN A 258 -7.22 -41.62 8.97
N ASP A 259 -6.31 -41.47 9.91
CA ASP A 259 -6.11 -42.33 11.11
C ASP A 259 -5.83 -41.46 12.34
N ILE A 260 -6.55 -41.72 13.43
CA ILE A 260 -6.49 -40.88 14.62
C ILE A 260 -5.09 -40.89 15.27
N SER A 261 -4.38 -41.99 15.22
CA SER A 261 -3.03 -42.10 15.78
C SER A 261 -2.04 -41.26 15.00
N LYS A 262 -2.17 -41.19 13.67
CA LYS A 262 -1.36 -40.32 12.80
C LYS A 262 -1.64 -38.85 13.04
N VAL A 263 -2.90 -38.46 13.25
CA VAL A 263 -3.27 -37.08 13.61
C VAL A 263 -2.67 -36.68 14.96
N ILE A 264 -2.73 -37.56 15.97
CA ILE A 264 -2.14 -37.32 17.30
C ILE A 264 -0.63 -37.16 17.19
N GLU A 265 0.05 -38.06 16.48
CA GLU A 265 1.50 -38.03 16.25
C GLU A 265 1.93 -36.69 15.61
N ALA A 266 1.22 -36.26 14.56
CA ALA A 266 1.49 -34.99 13.90
C ALA A 266 1.30 -33.77 14.84
N LEU A 267 0.25 -33.78 15.67
CA LEU A 267 0.01 -32.68 16.64
C LEU A 267 1.08 -32.62 17.72
N GLN A 268 1.54 -33.79 18.22
CA GLN A 268 2.62 -33.87 19.23
C GLN A 268 3.95 -33.34 18.67
N THR A 269 4.27 -33.72 17.43
CA THR A 269 5.49 -33.25 16.75
C THR A 269 5.44 -31.73 16.51
N ALA A 270 4.28 -31.21 16.09
CA ALA A 270 4.07 -29.75 15.88
C ALA A 270 4.20 -28.94 17.17
N SER A 271 3.71 -29.49 18.31
CA SER A 271 3.78 -28.85 19.62
C SER A 271 5.21 -28.72 20.14
N GLY A 272 6.09 -29.69 19.83
CA GLY A 272 7.51 -29.68 20.21
C GLY A 272 8.32 -28.58 19.49
N SER A 273 7.94 -28.20 18.29
CA SER A 273 8.63 -27.14 17.54
C SER A 273 8.19 -25.72 17.96
N CYS A 274 7.03 -25.57 18.58
CA CYS A 274 6.49 -24.28 19.02
C CYS A 274 7.15 -23.74 20.31
N CYS A 275 7.79 -24.59 21.11
CA CYS A 275 8.41 -24.21 22.39
C CYS A 275 9.90 -23.79 22.26
N SER A 276 10.53 -23.99 21.11
CA SER A 276 11.96 -23.70 20.90
C SER A 276 12.27 -22.35 20.24
N GLY A 277 11.25 -21.52 20.02
CA GLY A 277 11.38 -20.23 19.33
C GLY A 277 10.62 -19.07 20.02
N ARG A 278 10.79 -18.89 21.32
CA ARG A 278 10.38 -17.66 22.02
C ARG A 278 11.57 -16.90 22.53
#